data_81c12158195087fe0f596564e1b02892
#
_entry.id   81c12158195087fe0f596564e1b02892
#
_cell.length_a   1.000
_cell.length_b   1.000
_cell.length_c   1.000
_cell.angle_alpha   90.00
_cell.angle_beta   90.00
_cell.angle_gamma   90.00
#
_symmetry.space_group_name_H-M   'P 1'
#
loop_
_entity.id
_entity.type
_entity.pdbx_description
1 polymer ?
#
loop_
_entity_poly.entity_id
_entity_poly.type
_entity_poly.pdbx_seq_one_letter_code
_entity_poly.pdbx_strand_id
1 'polypeptide(L)'
;MDALHRHGVEHIFGYPGGAILPIYDELHKAEARGWLRHILVRHEQGGTHAADAYARATGRVGVCFGTSGPGATNLVTGIATAQMDSVPMVVITGQVPRAAIGTDAFQETDIFGITLPIVKHSWVVRDPAEIGRIVAEAFLIAATGRPGPVLIDVPKDVGAEMFDYVPVEPGTAIPRGFQLQAEPASVAIAAALKLIDESHRPLLYVGGGAISSGAHDAVLQLAERFQIPVTTTLMGKGAFDERHPLSVGMLGMHGTAYANFAVTECDLLIAAGARFDDRVTGRLDSFAPRARVIHIDIDAAEVGKNRLPDVPIVADVRDALRALLAASDDAAAPAGRTDAWLHRIDTWKHHYPLVVPSPQGEIAPQEVVVALRELAPDAFYTTDVGQHQMWAAQFLRTGPRRWISSAGLGTMGFGMPAAMGVQMAFPAEQVICVAGDASILMNIQELGTLSQYGLPVKVVVLNNGWQGMVRQWQESFYEERYSNSEMTGGMPDFPALAEAFGVKGVRITDRGLLHQQLAEALAHPGPAFVDVKVRRNENCYPMVPPGASNAQMVGLPSHPELAIDTIRQCGSCGETTASAHLFCPSCGASL
;
A
#
# COMPACT_ATOMS: atom_id res chain seq x y z
N MET A 1 -11.20 25.04 12.45
CA MET A 1 -10.00 24.64 13.21
C MET A 1 -10.33 23.92 14.51
N ASP A 2 -11.24 24.41 15.35
CA ASP A 2 -11.62 23.71 16.59
C ASP A 2 -12.11 22.27 16.34
N ALA A 3 -12.98 22.05 15.35
CA ALA A 3 -13.44 20.71 15.01
C ALA A 3 -12.29 19.75 14.61
N LEU A 4 -11.29 20.21 13.84
CA LEU A 4 -10.10 19.41 13.50
C LEU A 4 -9.25 19.09 14.74
N HIS A 5 -9.05 20.08 15.61
CA HIS A 5 -8.32 19.91 16.86
C HIS A 5 -9.00 18.89 17.79
N ARG A 6 -10.34 18.93 17.94
CA ARG A 6 -11.11 17.93 18.71
C ARG A 6 -10.96 16.51 18.18
N HIS A 7 -10.81 16.36 16.86
CA HIS A 7 -10.51 15.05 16.24
C HIS A 7 -9.03 14.64 16.32
N GLY A 8 -8.21 15.34 17.08
CA GLY A 8 -6.81 15.02 17.32
C GLY A 8 -5.90 15.25 16.11
N VAL A 9 -6.29 16.16 15.20
CA VAL A 9 -5.45 16.55 14.06
C VAL A 9 -4.23 17.31 14.57
N GLU A 10 -3.06 16.80 14.33
CA GLU A 10 -1.77 17.41 14.70
C GLU A 10 -1.12 18.09 13.49
N HIS A 11 -1.29 17.51 12.29
CA HIS A 11 -0.65 17.99 11.06
C HIS A 11 -1.67 18.11 9.93
N ILE A 12 -1.54 19.19 9.16
CA ILE A 12 -2.30 19.44 7.93
C ILE A 12 -1.29 19.69 6.82
N PHE A 13 -1.40 18.96 5.72
CA PHE A 13 -0.57 19.15 4.53
C PHE A 13 -1.34 19.94 3.49
N GLY A 14 -0.76 21.00 2.92
CA GLY A 14 -1.53 21.76 1.97
C GLY A 14 -0.79 22.92 1.32
N TYR A 15 -1.51 23.57 0.39
CA TYR A 15 -1.04 24.73 -0.33
C TYR A 15 -2.11 25.83 -0.32
N PRO A 16 -1.78 27.08 0.09
CA PRO A 16 -2.75 28.18 0.15
C PRO A 16 -3.14 28.68 -1.24
N GLY A 17 -4.33 29.29 -1.32
CA GLY A 17 -4.81 29.98 -2.52
C GLY A 17 -6.05 30.80 -2.22
N GLY A 18 -6.48 31.63 -3.18
CA GLY A 18 -7.45 32.69 -2.97
C GLY A 18 -8.79 32.29 -2.35
N ALA A 19 -9.32 31.11 -2.70
CA ALA A 19 -10.61 30.65 -2.22
C ALA A 19 -10.55 30.10 -0.78
N ILE A 20 -9.43 29.52 -0.37
CA ILE A 20 -9.28 28.89 0.96
C ILE A 20 -8.70 29.86 2.02
N LEU A 21 -8.39 31.11 1.66
CA LEU A 21 -7.78 32.08 2.60
C LEU A 21 -8.55 32.29 3.90
N PRO A 22 -9.88 32.32 3.96
CA PRO A 22 -10.58 32.43 5.25
C PRO A 22 -10.23 31.29 6.22
N ILE A 23 -10.05 30.07 5.69
CA ILE A 23 -9.63 28.90 6.48
C ILE A 23 -8.18 29.05 6.91
N TYR A 24 -7.28 29.55 6.05
CA TYR A 24 -5.87 29.78 6.39
C TYR A 24 -5.66 30.91 7.41
N ASP A 25 -6.54 31.92 7.44
CA ASP A 25 -6.50 32.95 8.49
C ASP A 25 -6.77 32.35 9.88
N GLU A 26 -7.77 31.48 9.98
CA GLU A 26 -8.07 30.75 11.21
C GLU A 26 -7.02 29.67 11.53
N LEU A 27 -6.39 29.09 10.50
CA LEU A 27 -5.27 28.16 10.67
C LEU A 27 -4.08 28.84 11.35
N HIS A 28 -3.72 30.06 10.92
CA HIS A 28 -2.66 30.85 11.57
C HIS A 28 -2.91 31.06 13.07
N LYS A 29 -4.16 31.33 13.43
CA LYS A 29 -4.57 31.49 14.84
C LYS A 29 -4.48 30.16 15.63
N ALA A 30 -4.83 29.05 14.98
CA ALA A 30 -4.76 27.71 15.58
C ALA A 30 -3.32 27.25 15.79
N GLU A 31 -2.41 27.53 14.85
CA GLU A 31 -0.97 27.28 15.00
C GLU A 31 -0.37 28.10 16.15
N ALA A 32 -0.74 29.37 16.26
CA ALA A 32 -0.31 30.23 17.36
C ALA A 32 -0.76 29.71 18.75
N ARG A 33 -1.87 28.97 18.81
CA ARG A 33 -2.36 28.30 20.03
C ARG A 33 -1.70 26.93 20.27
N GLY A 34 -0.90 26.44 19.33
CA GLY A 34 -0.29 25.10 19.40
C GLY A 34 -1.30 23.95 19.19
N TRP A 35 -2.44 24.20 18.56
CA TRP A 35 -3.46 23.19 18.36
C TRP A 35 -3.08 22.17 17.28
N LEU A 36 -2.45 22.66 16.22
CA LEU A 36 -2.04 21.85 15.06
C LEU A 36 -0.92 22.59 14.31
N ARG A 37 -0.30 21.92 13.36
CA ARG A 37 0.77 22.46 12.52
C ARG A 37 0.45 22.26 11.04
N HIS A 38 0.59 23.31 10.25
CA HIS A 38 0.48 23.23 8.80
C HIS A 38 1.85 22.96 8.17
N ILE A 39 1.87 22.07 7.18
CA ILE A 39 3.06 21.75 6.38
C ILE A 39 2.83 22.24 4.97
N LEU A 40 3.56 23.30 4.61
CA LEU A 40 3.49 23.88 3.27
C LEU A 40 4.23 22.98 2.28
N VAL A 41 3.49 22.27 1.46
CA VAL A 41 4.01 21.45 0.36
C VAL A 41 4.37 22.32 -0.86
N ARG A 42 4.93 21.74 -1.89
CA ARG A 42 5.24 22.44 -3.15
C ARG A 42 4.25 22.14 -4.27
N HIS A 43 3.43 21.10 -4.05
CA HIS A 43 2.35 20.69 -4.93
C HIS A 43 1.28 19.95 -4.12
N GLU A 44 0.01 20.16 -4.39
CA GLU A 44 -1.09 19.58 -3.62
C GLU A 44 -1.10 18.04 -3.69
N GLN A 45 -0.66 17.44 -4.79
CA GLN A 45 -0.48 15.99 -4.89
C GLN A 45 0.52 15.49 -3.83
N GLY A 46 1.63 16.19 -3.62
CA GLY A 46 2.59 15.90 -2.54
C GLY A 46 1.92 15.98 -1.15
N GLY A 47 1.04 16.96 -0.95
CA GLY A 47 0.25 17.10 0.27
C GLY A 47 -0.67 15.92 0.54
N THR A 48 -1.38 15.43 -0.48
CA THR A 48 -2.25 14.24 -0.32
C THR A 48 -1.46 12.97 -0.06
N HIS A 49 -0.31 12.76 -0.71
CA HIS A 49 0.55 11.60 -0.45
C HIS A 49 1.18 11.64 0.95
N ALA A 50 1.52 12.83 1.44
CA ALA A 50 2.00 12.98 2.82
C ALA A 50 0.88 12.68 3.85
N ALA A 51 -0.35 13.16 3.63
CA ALA A 51 -1.51 12.86 4.46
C ALA A 51 -1.87 11.36 4.43
N ASP A 52 -1.79 10.73 3.26
CA ASP A 52 -1.98 9.28 3.06
C ASP A 52 -0.97 8.48 3.92
N ALA A 53 0.31 8.77 3.79
CA ALA A 53 1.35 8.06 4.51
C ALA A 53 1.31 8.33 6.02
N TYR A 54 0.96 9.56 6.44
CA TYR A 54 0.68 9.87 7.83
C TYR A 54 -0.41 8.96 8.40
N ALA A 55 -1.50 8.79 7.65
CA ALA A 55 -2.60 7.92 8.08
C ALA A 55 -2.18 6.44 8.18
N ARG A 56 -1.45 5.92 7.20
CA ARG A 56 -0.96 4.52 7.22
C ARG A 56 -0.02 4.26 8.39
N ALA A 57 0.92 5.15 8.63
CA ALA A 57 1.92 4.99 9.67
C ALA A 57 1.33 5.13 11.07
N THR A 58 0.44 6.09 11.28
CA THR A 58 -0.14 6.39 12.61
C THR A 58 -1.41 5.60 12.92
N GLY A 59 -2.16 5.16 11.90
CA GLY A 59 -3.52 4.63 12.06
C GLY A 59 -4.59 5.71 12.29
N ARG A 60 -4.23 7.00 12.20
CA ARG A 60 -5.14 8.15 12.32
C ARG A 60 -5.61 8.62 10.94
N VAL A 61 -6.60 9.49 10.91
CA VAL A 61 -7.07 10.12 9.67
C VAL A 61 -6.07 11.18 9.22
N GLY A 62 -5.61 11.11 7.96
CA GLY A 62 -4.78 12.14 7.35
C GLY A 62 -5.60 13.35 6.91
N VAL A 63 -5.03 14.56 6.95
CA VAL A 63 -5.74 15.79 6.56
C VAL A 63 -4.93 16.56 5.54
N CYS A 64 -5.57 16.93 4.42
CA CYS A 64 -4.97 17.72 3.36
C CYS A 64 -5.86 18.89 2.95
N PHE A 65 -5.24 20.05 2.65
CA PHE A 65 -5.92 21.27 2.20
C PHE A 65 -5.50 21.62 0.77
N GLY A 66 -6.46 22.10 -0.03
CA GLY A 66 -6.23 22.71 -1.34
C GLY A 66 -7.18 23.85 -1.64
N THR A 67 -6.76 24.80 -2.46
CA THR A 67 -7.64 25.86 -2.93
C THR A 67 -8.57 25.38 -4.06
N SER A 68 -9.45 26.24 -4.56
CA SER A 68 -10.31 25.95 -5.72
C SER A 68 -9.53 25.77 -7.02
N GLY A 69 -10.20 25.33 -8.08
CA GLY A 69 -9.64 25.19 -9.40
C GLY A 69 -8.45 24.24 -9.46
N PRO A 70 -7.26 24.70 -9.91
CA PRO A 70 -6.09 23.84 -10.07
C PRO A 70 -5.60 23.27 -8.74
N GLY A 71 -5.76 23.96 -7.61
CA GLY A 71 -5.40 23.42 -6.31
C GLY A 71 -6.25 22.19 -5.95
N ALA A 72 -7.54 22.24 -6.19
CA ALA A 72 -8.44 21.11 -5.97
C ALA A 72 -8.17 19.96 -6.96
N THR A 73 -7.98 20.24 -8.25
CA THR A 73 -7.71 19.19 -9.25
C THR A 73 -6.36 18.50 -9.04
N ASN A 74 -5.36 19.20 -8.50
CA ASN A 74 -4.07 18.61 -8.17
C ASN A 74 -4.14 17.57 -7.01
N LEU A 75 -5.20 17.57 -6.19
CA LEU A 75 -5.41 16.59 -5.14
C LEU A 75 -5.91 15.23 -5.66
N VAL A 76 -6.51 15.19 -6.87
CA VAL A 76 -7.27 14.05 -7.39
C VAL A 76 -6.46 12.76 -7.42
N THR A 77 -5.23 12.80 -7.90
CA THR A 77 -4.35 11.61 -7.94
C THR A 77 -4.13 11.03 -6.53
N GLY A 78 -3.86 11.88 -5.55
CA GLY A 78 -3.64 11.41 -4.18
C GLY A 78 -4.92 10.89 -3.52
N ILE A 79 -6.07 11.51 -3.78
CA ILE A 79 -7.39 11.03 -3.34
C ILE A 79 -7.67 9.64 -3.93
N ALA A 80 -7.43 9.44 -5.24
CA ALA A 80 -7.60 8.15 -5.90
C ALA A 80 -6.64 7.09 -5.33
N THR A 81 -5.40 7.46 -4.99
CA THR A 81 -4.43 6.57 -4.33
C THR A 81 -4.96 6.10 -2.97
N ALA A 82 -5.44 7.02 -2.14
CA ALA A 82 -6.02 6.71 -0.84
C ALA A 82 -7.27 5.82 -0.95
N GLN A 83 -8.14 6.08 -1.93
CA GLN A 83 -9.34 5.26 -2.18
C GLN A 83 -8.97 3.83 -2.59
N MET A 84 -8.04 3.65 -3.50
CA MET A 84 -7.62 2.34 -3.99
C MET A 84 -6.94 1.49 -2.90
N ASP A 85 -6.23 2.13 -1.99
CA ASP A 85 -5.49 1.47 -0.90
C ASP A 85 -6.23 1.51 0.45
N SER A 86 -7.47 2.02 0.47
CA SER A 86 -8.33 2.06 1.67
C SER A 86 -7.71 2.85 2.82
N VAL A 87 -7.27 4.08 2.55
CA VAL A 87 -6.59 4.96 3.52
C VAL A 87 -7.55 6.06 3.99
N PRO A 88 -7.76 6.23 5.30
CA PRO A 88 -8.65 7.24 5.83
C PRO A 88 -8.04 8.63 5.67
N MET A 89 -8.70 9.51 4.94
CA MET A 89 -8.25 10.89 4.70
C MET A 89 -9.43 11.87 4.63
N VAL A 90 -9.28 13.02 5.23
CA VAL A 90 -10.19 14.16 5.09
C VAL A 90 -9.50 15.23 4.25
N VAL A 91 -10.06 15.50 3.09
CA VAL A 91 -9.59 16.53 2.17
C VAL A 91 -10.52 17.73 2.26
N ILE A 92 -9.97 18.93 2.51
CA ILE A 92 -10.73 20.17 2.57
C ILE A 92 -10.29 21.08 1.45
N THR A 93 -11.23 21.44 0.57
CA THR A 93 -11.01 22.35 -0.54
C THR A 93 -11.70 23.68 -0.34
N GLY A 94 -11.10 24.75 -0.83
CA GLY A 94 -11.80 26.01 -1.02
C GLY A 94 -12.58 25.99 -2.32
N GLN A 95 -13.70 26.72 -2.37
CA GLN A 95 -14.50 26.89 -3.57
C GLN A 95 -14.79 28.39 -3.82
N VAL A 96 -15.16 28.74 -5.03
CA VAL A 96 -15.67 30.08 -5.34
C VAL A 96 -16.90 30.42 -4.49
N PRO A 97 -17.26 31.70 -4.25
CA PRO A 97 -18.44 32.03 -3.47
C PRO A 97 -19.73 31.35 -4.01
N ARG A 98 -20.65 31.01 -3.13
CA ARG A 98 -21.90 30.31 -3.47
C ARG A 98 -22.65 30.90 -4.69
N ALA A 99 -22.67 32.21 -4.80
CA ALA A 99 -23.32 32.90 -5.92
C ALA A 99 -22.56 32.76 -7.28
N ALA A 100 -21.32 32.37 -7.24
CA ALA A 100 -20.47 32.19 -8.43
C ALA A 100 -20.41 30.73 -8.91
N ILE A 101 -20.87 29.77 -8.12
CA ILE A 101 -20.89 28.35 -8.51
C ILE A 101 -21.82 28.14 -9.71
N GLY A 102 -21.30 27.52 -10.77
CA GLY A 102 -22.03 27.27 -12.02
C GLY A 102 -21.99 28.42 -13.02
N THR A 103 -21.13 29.43 -12.81
CA THR A 103 -21.00 30.60 -13.69
C THR A 103 -19.69 30.64 -14.49
N ASP A 104 -18.87 29.59 -14.42
CA ASP A 104 -17.51 29.55 -14.99
C ASP A 104 -16.60 30.65 -14.38
N ALA A 105 -16.75 30.91 -13.10
CA ALA A 105 -15.97 31.89 -12.38
C ALA A 105 -14.47 31.54 -12.36
N PHE A 106 -13.60 32.54 -12.20
CA PHE A 106 -12.15 32.30 -12.12
C PHE A 106 -11.77 31.29 -11.06
N GLN A 107 -11.07 30.22 -11.46
CA GLN A 107 -10.68 29.06 -10.63
C GLN A 107 -11.89 28.29 -10.05
N GLU A 108 -13.03 28.33 -10.68
CA GLU A 108 -14.13 27.41 -10.38
C GLU A 108 -13.79 26.01 -10.92
N THR A 109 -14.10 25.00 -10.15
CA THR A 109 -14.05 23.59 -10.57
C THR A 109 -15.07 22.80 -9.75
N ASP A 110 -15.86 21.95 -10.40
CA ASP A 110 -16.73 21.00 -9.73
C ASP A 110 -15.91 19.83 -9.15
N ILE A 111 -15.17 20.12 -8.08
CA ILE A 111 -14.37 19.10 -7.42
C ILE A 111 -15.23 18.02 -6.78
N PHE A 112 -16.46 18.35 -6.36
CA PHE A 112 -17.44 17.39 -5.86
C PHE A 112 -17.74 16.33 -6.93
N GLY A 113 -18.11 16.76 -8.14
CA GLY A 113 -18.39 15.83 -9.25
C GLY A 113 -17.17 15.05 -9.70
N ILE A 114 -15.99 15.68 -9.79
CA ILE A 114 -14.73 15.03 -10.17
C ILE A 114 -14.34 13.92 -9.20
N THR A 115 -14.52 14.13 -7.90
CA THR A 115 -14.08 13.17 -6.87
C THR A 115 -15.13 12.13 -6.51
N LEU A 116 -16.38 12.27 -6.93
CA LEU A 116 -17.48 11.39 -6.57
C LEU A 116 -17.16 9.88 -6.68
N PRO A 117 -16.49 9.38 -7.75
CA PRO A 117 -16.15 7.97 -7.88
C PRO A 117 -14.94 7.51 -7.04
N ILE A 118 -14.19 8.44 -6.44
CA ILE A 118 -12.94 8.15 -5.75
C ILE A 118 -12.92 8.58 -4.28
N VAL A 119 -14.09 8.91 -3.70
CA VAL A 119 -14.25 9.20 -2.27
C VAL A 119 -15.41 8.41 -1.68
N LYS A 120 -15.38 8.20 -0.38
CA LYS A 120 -16.51 7.58 0.33
C LYS A 120 -17.71 8.51 0.44
N HIS A 121 -17.46 9.79 0.60
CA HIS A 121 -18.48 10.85 0.67
C HIS A 121 -17.88 12.22 0.40
N SER A 122 -18.72 13.16 -0.02
CA SER A 122 -18.34 14.57 -0.22
C SER A 122 -19.45 15.51 0.19
N TRP A 123 -19.05 16.70 0.63
CA TRP A 123 -19.96 17.80 0.98
C TRP A 123 -19.54 19.08 0.26
N VAL A 124 -20.53 19.86 -0.16
CA VAL A 124 -20.37 21.29 -0.43
C VAL A 124 -21.04 22.03 0.73
N VAL A 125 -20.26 22.71 1.55
CA VAL A 125 -20.77 23.40 2.76
C VAL A 125 -21.56 24.62 2.33
N ARG A 126 -22.85 24.64 2.64
CA ARG A 126 -23.76 25.76 2.26
C ARG A 126 -24.08 26.70 3.42
N ASP A 127 -24.01 26.18 4.64
CA ASP A 127 -24.28 26.91 5.88
C ASP A 127 -23.10 26.73 6.82
N PRO A 128 -22.42 27.80 7.29
CA PRO A 128 -21.31 27.70 8.21
C PRO A 128 -21.68 27.01 9.54
N ALA A 129 -22.93 27.06 9.98
CA ALA A 129 -23.39 26.39 11.19
C ALA A 129 -23.29 24.86 11.11
N GLU A 130 -23.26 24.29 9.89
CA GLU A 130 -23.10 22.83 9.69
C GLU A 130 -21.65 22.32 9.77
N ILE A 131 -20.66 23.21 9.75
CA ILE A 131 -19.26 22.80 9.57
C ILE A 131 -18.78 21.84 10.67
N GLY A 132 -19.16 22.07 11.92
CA GLY A 132 -18.80 21.20 13.04
C GLY A 132 -19.34 19.78 12.85
N ARG A 133 -20.61 19.66 12.46
CA ARG A 133 -21.26 18.38 12.17
C ARG A 133 -20.62 17.67 10.97
N ILE A 134 -20.40 18.40 9.86
CA ILE A 134 -19.82 17.86 8.64
C ILE A 134 -18.41 17.32 8.91
N VAL A 135 -17.56 18.04 9.65
CA VAL A 135 -16.22 17.56 10.02
C VAL A 135 -16.31 16.29 10.86
N ALA A 136 -17.19 16.24 11.86
CA ALA A 136 -17.36 15.04 12.70
C ALA A 136 -17.85 13.83 11.88
N GLU A 137 -18.82 14.02 10.99
CA GLU A 137 -19.26 12.97 10.05
C GLU A 137 -18.15 12.54 9.10
N ALA A 138 -17.33 13.47 8.59
CA ALA A 138 -16.22 13.20 7.69
C ALA A 138 -15.18 12.29 8.33
N PHE A 139 -14.76 12.57 9.56
CA PHE A 139 -13.83 11.72 10.29
C PHE A 139 -14.41 10.33 10.56
N LEU A 140 -15.68 10.26 10.96
CA LEU A 140 -16.37 8.99 11.18
C LEU A 140 -16.42 8.16 9.89
N ILE A 141 -16.86 8.73 8.77
CA ILE A 141 -17.01 8.03 7.50
C ILE A 141 -15.64 7.60 6.95
N ALA A 142 -14.63 8.48 7.04
CA ALA A 142 -13.28 8.15 6.56
C ALA A 142 -12.68 6.94 7.28
N ALA A 143 -12.89 6.84 8.60
CA ALA A 143 -12.25 5.82 9.44
C ALA A 143 -13.05 4.53 9.62
N THR A 144 -14.37 4.52 9.40
CA THR A 144 -15.25 3.40 9.75
C THR A 144 -15.58 2.51 8.55
N GLY A 145 -15.79 1.23 8.80
CA GLY A 145 -15.94 0.22 7.75
C GLY A 145 -14.62 0.10 6.97
N ARG A 146 -14.68 -0.10 5.65
CA ARG A 146 -13.50 0.04 4.80
C ARG A 146 -13.04 1.49 4.82
N PRO A 147 -11.84 1.82 5.34
CA PRO A 147 -11.36 3.19 5.37
C PRO A 147 -11.23 3.79 3.96
N GLY A 148 -11.28 5.12 3.88
CA GLY A 148 -11.11 5.79 2.59
C GLY A 148 -11.21 7.32 2.71
N PRO A 149 -10.91 8.05 1.63
CA PRO A 149 -10.96 9.50 1.61
C PRO A 149 -12.39 10.04 1.58
N VAL A 150 -12.56 11.23 2.14
CA VAL A 150 -13.77 12.08 2.03
C VAL A 150 -13.37 13.50 1.68
N LEU A 151 -14.27 14.24 1.04
CA LEU A 151 -14.04 15.62 0.60
C LEU A 151 -15.02 16.58 1.26
N ILE A 152 -14.52 17.72 1.75
CA ILE A 152 -15.30 18.85 2.23
C ILE A 152 -14.93 20.07 1.40
N ASP A 153 -15.84 20.52 0.53
CA ASP A 153 -15.66 21.69 -0.32
C ASP A 153 -16.32 22.92 0.31
N VAL A 154 -15.54 23.96 0.61
CA VAL A 154 -15.98 25.12 1.40
C VAL A 154 -15.97 26.36 0.53
N PRO A 155 -17.15 26.90 0.13
CA PRO A 155 -17.23 28.18 -0.56
C PRO A 155 -16.61 29.32 0.25
N LYS A 156 -15.91 30.22 -0.43
CA LYS A 156 -15.13 31.30 0.19
C LYS A 156 -15.99 32.21 1.09
N ASP A 157 -17.19 32.51 0.68
CA ASP A 157 -18.14 33.34 1.45
C ASP A 157 -18.63 32.61 2.71
N VAL A 158 -18.86 31.29 2.63
CA VAL A 158 -19.17 30.46 3.80
C VAL A 158 -18.01 30.46 4.80
N GLY A 159 -16.77 30.31 4.31
CA GLY A 159 -15.57 30.35 5.15
C GLY A 159 -15.34 31.71 5.85
N ALA A 160 -15.92 32.80 5.33
CA ALA A 160 -15.78 34.14 5.88
C ALA A 160 -17.02 34.58 6.71
N GLU A 161 -18.11 33.84 6.67
CA GLU A 161 -19.37 34.17 7.35
C GLU A 161 -19.25 33.94 8.86
N MET A 162 -19.80 34.90 9.64
CA MET A 162 -19.82 34.81 11.10
C MET A 162 -21.08 34.08 11.57
N PHE A 163 -20.92 33.14 12.50
CA PHE A 163 -22.02 32.37 13.05
C PHE A 163 -21.76 31.98 14.51
N ASP A 164 -22.79 31.57 15.22
CA ASP A 164 -22.67 31.02 16.57
C ASP A 164 -22.23 29.56 16.50
N TYR A 165 -20.94 29.33 16.72
CA TYR A 165 -20.36 28.00 16.63
C TYR A 165 -20.74 27.14 17.83
N VAL A 166 -21.30 25.96 17.55
CA VAL A 166 -21.57 24.93 18.54
C VAL A 166 -20.60 23.77 18.31
N PRO A 167 -19.72 23.48 19.27
CA PRO A 167 -18.79 22.35 19.16
C PRO A 167 -19.53 21.01 19.05
N VAL A 168 -19.03 20.14 18.20
CA VAL A 168 -19.53 18.76 18.04
C VAL A 168 -18.43 17.80 18.48
N GLU A 169 -18.74 16.96 19.44
CA GLU A 169 -17.78 15.98 19.96
C GLU A 169 -17.57 14.81 18.98
N PRO A 170 -16.33 14.29 18.85
CA PRO A 170 -16.03 13.12 18.03
C PRO A 170 -16.95 11.93 18.36
N GLY A 171 -17.46 11.27 17.32
CA GLY A 171 -18.33 10.10 17.44
C GLY A 171 -19.79 10.39 17.80
N THR A 172 -20.18 11.66 18.03
CA THR A 172 -21.58 12.00 18.34
C THR A 172 -22.41 12.31 17.10
N ALA A 173 -21.80 12.78 16.02
CA ALA A 173 -22.47 13.02 14.74
C ALA A 173 -22.45 11.74 13.89
N ILE A 174 -23.51 10.95 14.00
CA ILE A 174 -23.68 9.73 13.19
C ILE A 174 -24.65 10.04 12.06
N PRO A 175 -24.22 9.90 10.77
CA PRO A 175 -25.11 10.13 9.63
C PRO A 175 -26.33 9.20 9.68
N ARG A 176 -27.49 9.71 9.27
CA ARG A 176 -28.71 8.92 9.26
C ARG A 176 -28.56 7.69 8.36
N GLY A 177 -28.83 6.52 8.91
CA GLY A 177 -28.69 5.23 8.22
C GLY A 177 -27.28 4.68 8.18
N PHE A 178 -26.31 5.37 8.79
CA PHE A 178 -24.95 4.83 8.92
C PHE A 178 -24.92 3.66 9.92
N GLN A 179 -24.38 2.53 9.47
CA GLN A 179 -24.26 1.35 10.31
C GLN A 179 -22.80 1.23 10.81
N LEU A 180 -22.65 1.13 12.11
CA LEU A 180 -21.40 0.75 12.71
C LEU A 180 -21.11 -0.73 12.39
N GLN A 181 -19.83 -1.09 12.40
CA GLN A 181 -19.34 -2.42 12.06
C GLN A 181 -20.03 -3.51 12.88
N ALA A 182 -20.39 -4.63 12.20
CA ALA A 182 -20.95 -5.80 12.85
C ALA A 182 -19.83 -6.70 13.43
N GLU A 183 -20.14 -7.37 14.55
CA GLU A 183 -19.29 -8.45 15.06
C GLU A 183 -19.35 -9.68 14.15
N PRO A 184 -18.28 -10.49 14.10
CA PRO A 184 -18.28 -11.70 13.29
C PRO A 184 -19.34 -12.71 13.77
N ALA A 185 -20.14 -13.22 12.84
CA ALA A 185 -21.21 -14.16 13.16
C ALA A 185 -20.64 -15.50 13.67
N SER A 186 -21.11 -15.96 14.84
CA SER A 186 -20.62 -17.19 15.49
C SER A 186 -20.76 -18.45 14.62
N VAL A 187 -21.80 -18.51 13.80
CA VAL A 187 -21.99 -19.63 12.85
C VAL A 187 -20.90 -19.64 11.75
N ALA A 188 -20.46 -18.48 11.29
CA ALA A 188 -19.38 -18.38 10.32
C ALA A 188 -18.02 -18.72 10.95
N ILE A 189 -17.79 -18.31 12.20
CA ILE A 189 -16.59 -18.68 12.98
C ILE A 189 -16.51 -20.21 13.17
N ALA A 190 -17.60 -20.86 13.58
CA ALA A 190 -17.63 -22.31 13.74
C ALA A 190 -17.38 -23.05 12.40
N ALA A 191 -17.97 -22.55 11.30
CA ALA A 191 -17.76 -23.13 9.98
C ALA A 191 -16.29 -22.96 9.51
N ALA A 192 -15.68 -21.80 9.78
CA ALA A 192 -14.28 -21.54 9.46
C ALA A 192 -13.32 -22.46 10.25
N LEU A 193 -13.54 -22.63 11.55
CA LEU A 193 -12.75 -23.55 12.38
C LEU A 193 -12.81 -24.97 11.87
N LYS A 194 -14.00 -25.44 11.49
CA LYS A 194 -14.16 -26.77 10.89
C LYS A 194 -13.30 -26.93 9.64
N LEU A 195 -13.25 -25.91 8.75
CA LEU A 195 -12.40 -25.95 7.55
C LEU A 195 -10.91 -25.98 7.92
N ILE A 196 -10.51 -25.20 8.94
CA ILE A 196 -9.12 -25.17 9.43
C ILE A 196 -8.72 -26.54 9.96
N ASP A 197 -9.58 -27.18 10.74
CA ASP A 197 -9.30 -28.50 11.34
C ASP A 197 -9.24 -29.64 10.31
N GLU A 198 -10.00 -29.55 9.23
CA GLU A 198 -10.03 -30.53 8.15
C GLU A 198 -8.86 -30.37 7.16
N SER A 199 -8.20 -29.21 7.12
CA SER A 199 -7.17 -28.87 6.14
C SER A 199 -5.81 -29.51 6.47
N HIS A 200 -5.13 -30.01 5.44
CA HIS A 200 -3.75 -30.51 5.49
C HIS A 200 -2.73 -29.58 4.85
N ARG A 201 -3.17 -28.66 3.99
CA ARG A 201 -2.33 -27.69 3.27
C ARG A 201 -2.90 -26.28 3.38
N PRO A 202 -3.16 -25.79 4.61
CA PRO A 202 -3.70 -24.45 4.78
C PRO A 202 -2.67 -23.39 4.39
N LEU A 203 -3.17 -22.23 3.93
CA LEU A 203 -2.38 -21.03 3.70
C LEU A 203 -3.14 -19.80 4.21
N LEU A 204 -2.50 -18.99 5.05
CA LEU A 204 -3.03 -17.71 5.50
C LEU A 204 -2.53 -16.60 4.56
N TYR A 205 -3.46 -15.97 3.86
CA TYR A 205 -3.24 -14.91 2.88
C TYR A 205 -3.65 -13.55 3.47
N VAL A 206 -2.66 -12.76 3.87
CA VAL A 206 -2.82 -11.54 4.66
C VAL A 206 -2.70 -10.30 3.79
N GLY A 207 -3.74 -9.48 3.78
CA GLY A 207 -3.78 -8.22 3.04
C GLY A 207 -3.65 -6.97 3.91
N GLY A 208 -3.82 -5.80 3.27
CA GLY A 208 -3.76 -4.48 3.92
C GLY A 208 -4.77 -4.28 5.04
N GLY A 209 -5.92 -4.99 4.99
CA GLY A 209 -6.92 -4.96 6.07
C GLY A 209 -6.39 -5.43 7.42
N ALA A 210 -5.44 -6.36 7.44
CA ALA A 210 -4.79 -6.80 8.68
C ALA A 210 -3.86 -5.72 9.27
N ILE A 211 -3.22 -4.90 8.42
CA ILE A 211 -2.41 -3.75 8.86
C ILE A 211 -3.33 -2.66 9.43
N SER A 212 -4.38 -2.29 8.70
CA SER A 212 -5.29 -1.21 9.11
C SER A 212 -6.02 -1.53 10.42
N SER A 213 -6.45 -2.77 10.62
CA SER A 213 -7.11 -3.25 11.84
C SER A 213 -6.14 -3.50 13.02
N GLY A 214 -4.81 -3.50 12.79
CA GLY A 214 -3.83 -3.88 13.82
C GLY A 214 -3.91 -5.35 14.22
N ALA A 215 -4.16 -6.25 13.28
CA ALA A 215 -4.39 -7.68 13.52
C ALA A 215 -3.11 -8.52 13.66
N HIS A 216 -1.91 -7.91 13.61
CA HIS A 216 -0.64 -8.64 13.54
C HIS A 216 -0.45 -9.71 14.64
N ASP A 217 -0.79 -9.40 15.91
CA ASP A 217 -0.70 -10.37 17.00
C ASP A 217 -1.68 -11.56 16.80
N ALA A 218 -2.89 -11.29 16.34
CA ALA A 218 -3.88 -12.33 16.07
C ALA A 218 -3.50 -13.19 14.86
N VAL A 219 -2.88 -12.59 13.83
CA VAL A 219 -2.31 -13.32 12.69
C VAL A 219 -1.20 -14.27 13.16
N LEU A 220 -0.27 -13.78 14.00
CA LEU A 220 0.80 -14.60 14.56
C LEU A 220 0.25 -15.77 15.39
N GLN A 221 -0.65 -15.47 16.34
CA GLN A 221 -1.24 -16.48 17.21
C GLN A 221 -2.01 -17.56 16.42
N LEU A 222 -2.78 -17.17 15.40
CA LEU A 222 -3.50 -18.13 14.55
C LEU A 222 -2.53 -19.01 13.75
N ALA A 223 -1.51 -18.40 13.16
CA ALA A 223 -0.50 -19.11 12.39
C ALA A 223 0.26 -20.13 13.24
N GLU A 224 0.73 -19.74 14.42
CA GLU A 224 1.45 -20.62 15.33
C GLU A 224 0.56 -21.73 15.89
N ARG A 225 -0.67 -21.39 16.32
CA ARG A 225 -1.60 -22.36 16.91
C ARG A 225 -1.95 -23.50 15.97
N PHE A 226 -2.22 -23.18 14.71
CA PHE A 226 -2.64 -24.16 13.70
C PHE A 226 -1.52 -24.59 12.75
N GLN A 227 -0.29 -24.09 12.95
CA GLN A 227 0.89 -24.31 12.10
C GLN A 227 0.59 -24.01 10.63
N ILE A 228 0.04 -22.80 10.37
CA ILE A 228 -0.38 -22.33 9.04
C ILE A 228 0.72 -21.43 8.46
N PRO A 229 1.29 -21.74 7.29
CA PRO A 229 2.18 -20.81 6.61
C PRO A 229 1.45 -19.53 6.20
N VAL A 230 2.17 -18.40 6.25
CA VAL A 230 1.63 -17.05 6.04
C VAL A 230 2.27 -16.40 4.84
N THR A 231 1.46 -15.95 3.90
CA THR A 231 1.86 -15.09 2.79
C THR A 231 1.18 -13.73 2.89
N THR A 232 1.85 -12.68 2.44
CA THR A 232 1.32 -11.32 2.47
C THR A 232 1.15 -10.73 1.08
N THR A 233 0.18 -9.83 0.92
CA THR A 233 0.17 -8.93 -0.24
C THR A 233 1.23 -7.85 -0.08
N LEU A 234 1.47 -7.06 -1.12
CA LEU A 234 2.30 -5.84 -1.03
C LEU A 234 1.81 -4.90 0.08
N MET A 235 0.48 -4.75 0.25
CA MET A 235 -0.12 -3.93 1.30
C MET A 235 -0.18 -4.62 2.67
N GLY A 236 -0.10 -5.95 2.70
CA GLY A 236 -0.05 -6.73 3.93
C GLY A 236 1.35 -6.91 4.52
N LYS A 237 2.38 -6.41 3.81
CA LYS A 237 3.78 -6.51 4.25
C LYS A 237 3.97 -5.87 5.64
N GLY A 238 4.63 -6.59 6.53
CA GLY A 238 4.79 -6.21 7.94
C GLY A 238 3.67 -6.69 8.86
N ALA A 239 2.56 -7.23 8.35
CA ALA A 239 1.53 -7.85 9.21
C ALA A 239 1.99 -9.15 9.88
N PHE A 240 3.02 -9.78 9.34
CA PHE A 240 3.66 -10.98 9.86
C PHE A 240 5.16 -10.86 9.69
N ASP A 241 5.95 -11.27 10.69
CA ASP A 241 7.41 -11.19 10.62
C ASP A 241 7.94 -12.12 9.53
N GLU A 242 8.59 -11.56 8.53
CA GLU A 242 9.14 -12.34 7.41
C GLU A 242 10.36 -13.21 7.80
N ARG A 243 10.89 -13.07 9.04
CA ARG A 243 11.92 -13.95 9.62
C ARG A 243 11.31 -15.20 10.27
N HIS A 244 10.02 -15.19 10.52
CA HIS A 244 9.34 -16.32 11.16
C HIS A 244 9.36 -17.57 10.25
N PRO A 245 9.58 -18.79 10.77
CA PRO A 245 9.63 -20.01 9.94
C PRO A 245 8.40 -20.23 9.08
N LEU A 246 7.21 -19.88 9.58
CA LEU A 246 5.95 -19.98 8.84
C LEU A 246 5.79 -18.91 7.75
N SER A 247 6.66 -17.89 7.67
CA SER A 247 6.57 -16.90 6.60
C SER A 247 6.98 -17.50 5.26
N VAL A 248 6.15 -17.27 4.24
CA VAL A 248 6.47 -17.59 2.84
C VAL A 248 6.65 -16.33 1.98
N GLY A 249 6.76 -15.16 2.62
CA GLY A 249 6.96 -13.88 1.93
C GLY A 249 5.74 -13.41 1.16
N MET A 250 5.99 -12.50 0.21
CA MET A 250 4.94 -11.92 -0.63
C MET A 250 4.58 -12.86 -1.78
N LEU A 251 3.28 -12.97 -2.12
CA LEU A 251 2.80 -13.68 -3.30
C LEU A 251 2.48 -12.72 -4.45
N GLY A 252 2.14 -13.26 -5.61
CA GLY A 252 1.68 -12.53 -6.78
C GLY A 252 2.76 -12.33 -7.84
N MET A 253 2.56 -11.34 -8.72
CA MET A 253 3.36 -11.15 -9.94
C MET A 253 4.88 -11.14 -9.69
N HIS A 254 5.35 -10.43 -8.67
CA HIS A 254 6.76 -10.38 -8.25
C HIS A 254 6.99 -10.99 -6.86
N GLY A 255 6.07 -11.88 -6.46
CA GLY A 255 6.18 -12.63 -5.20
C GLY A 255 7.29 -13.68 -5.22
N THR A 256 7.52 -14.29 -4.06
CA THR A 256 8.44 -15.41 -3.96
C THR A 256 7.88 -16.64 -4.68
N ALA A 257 8.76 -17.47 -5.23
CA ALA A 257 8.35 -18.70 -5.91
C ALA A 257 7.55 -19.61 -4.95
N TYR A 258 8.05 -19.79 -3.75
CA TYR A 258 7.42 -20.66 -2.75
C TYR A 258 6.06 -20.13 -2.24
N ALA A 259 5.81 -18.81 -2.20
CA ALA A 259 4.49 -18.27 -1.91
C ALA A 259 3.50 -18.56 -3.05
N ASN A 260 3.93 -18.37 -4.28
CA ASN A 260 3.12 -18.64 -5.47
C ASN A 260 2.82 -20.14 -5.65
N PHE A 261 3.78 -21.00 -5.33
CA PHE A 261 3.56 -22.45 -5.32
C PHE A 261 2.62 -22.85 -4.17
N ALA A 262 2.80 -22.27 -2.99
CA ALA A 262 1.95 -22.55 -1.84
C ALA A 262 0.48 -22.18 -2.11
N VAL A 263 0.20 -21.03 -2.71
CA VAL A 263 -1.17 -20.66 -3.06
C VAL A 263 -1.75 -21.57 -4.16
N THR A 264 -0.92 -22.10 -5.05
CA THR A 264 -1.38 -23.01 -6.10
C THR A 264 -1.76 -24.39 -5.57
N GLU A 265 -1.05 -24.89 -4.55
CA GLU A 265 -1.24 -26.25 -4.02
C GLU A 265 -2.02 -26.33 -2.71
N CYS A 266 -2.36 -25.21 -2.06
CA CYS A 266 -3.13 -25.23 -0.82
C CYS A 266 -4.50 -25.86 -1.00
N ASP A 267 -5.02 -26.51 0.06
CA ASP A 267 -6.37 -27.07 0.13
C ASP A 267 -7.34 -26.17 0.89
N LEU A 268 -6.79 -25.18 1.63
CA LEU A 268 -7.53 -24.14 2.31
C LEU A 268 -6.79 -22.81 2.19
N LEU A 269 -7.48 -21.78 1.71
CA LEU A 269 -7.00 -20.41 1.66
C LEU A 269 -7.80 -19.55 2.64
N ILE A 270 -7.12 -18.98 3.65
CA ILE A 270 -7.72 -18.05 4.60
C ILE A 270 -7.30 -16.64 4.17
N ALA A 271 -8.17 -15.93 3.48
CA ALA A 271 -7.94 -14.56 3.06
C ALA A 271 -8.37 -13.59 4.17
N ALA A 272 -7.42 -12.86 4.75
CA ALA A 272 -7.62 -11.94 5.85
C ALA A 272 -7.34 -10.49 5.41
N GLY A 273 -8.41 -9.71 5.13
CA GLY A 273 -8.32 -8.33 4.67
C GLY A 273 -7.63 -8.17 3.32
N ALA A 274 -7.89 -9.09 2.39
CA ALA A 274 -7.31 -9.14 1.06
C ALA A 274 -8.41 -9.26 -0.01
N ARG A 275 -8.34 -8.43 -1.05
CA ARG A 275 -9.40 -8.27 -2.06
C ARG A 275 -9.22 -9.08 -3.35
N PHE A 276 -8.27 -10.02 -3.39
CA PHE A 276 -7.98 -10.82 -4.59
C PHE A 276 -7.68 -9.96 -5.82
N ASP A 277 -6.73 -9.09 -5.68
CA ASP A 277 -6.22 -8.16 -6.69
C ASP A 277 -5.57 -8.93 -7.87
N ASP A 278 -5.67 -8.40 -9.09
CA ASP A 278 -5.14 -9.04 -10.30
C ASP A 278 -3.61 -9.21 -10.29
N ARG A 279 -2.88 -8.31 -9.61
CA ARG A 279 -1.42 -8.42 -9.41
C ARG A 279 -1.03 -9.57 -8.49
N VAL A 280 -1.96 -10.03 -7.67
CA VAL A 280 -1.79 -11.19 -6.78
C VAL A 280 -2.29 -12.46 -7.42
N THR A 281 -3.49 -12.44 -8.01
CA THR A 281 -4.15 -13.66 -8.49
C THR A 281 -3.59 -14.18 -9.81
N GLY A 282 -3.01 -13.28 -10.63
CA GLY A 282 -2.75 -13.63 -12.02
C GLY A 282 -4.04 -14.10 -12.70
N ARG A 283 -4.02 -15.23 -13.39
CA ARG A 283 -5.22 -15.82 -13.96
C ARG A 283 -6.12 -16.41 -12.87
N LEU A 284 -7.27 -15.78 -12.67
CA LEU A 284 -8.16 -16.00 -11.52
C LEU A 284 -8.69 -17.45 -11.40
N ASP A 285 -8.99 -18.13 -12.51
CA ASP A 285 -9.44 -19.52 -12.52
C ASP A 285 -8.39 -20.54 -12.06
N SER A 286 -7.13 -20.13 -12.09
CA SER A 286 -5.98 -20.92 -11.65
C SER A 286 -5.45 -20.52 -10.28
N PHE A 287 -6.04 -19.51 -9.65
CA PHE A 287 -5.65 -19.04 -8.33
C PHE A 287 -6.24 -19.92 -7.23
N ALA A 288 -5.40 -20.57 -6.43
CA ALA A 288 -5.80 -21.50 -5.38
C ALA A 288 -6.87 -22.51 -5.85
N PRO A 289 -6.62 -23.24 -6.97
CA PRO A 289 -7.69 -23.95 -7.70
C PRO A 289 -8.27 -25.15 -6.93
N ARG A 290 -7.56 -25.62 -5.88
CA ARG A 290 -7.97 -26.75 -5.03
C ARG A 290 -8.51 -26.31 -3.69
N ALA A 291 -8.33 -25.04 -3.35
CA ALA A 291 -8.62 -24.56 -2.02
C ALA A 291 -10.09 -24.26 -1.80
N ARG A 292 -10.62 -24.69 -0.66
CA ARG A 292 -11.75 -24.03 -0.03
C ARG A 292 -11.29 -22.66 0.46
N VAL A 293 -12.19 -21.68 0.50
CA VAL A 293 -11.83 -20.28 0.80
C VAL A 293 -12.61 -19.77 2.01
N ILE A 294 -11.91 -19.33 3.04
CA ILE A 294 -12.44 -18.46 4.09
C ILE A 294 -12.05 -17.03 3.70
N HIS A 295 -13.02 -16.13 3.55
CA HIS A 295 -12.76 -14.73 3.22
C HIS A 295 -13.24 -13.82 4.34
N ILE A 296 -12.28 -13.18 5.02
CA ILE A 296 -12.51 -12.21 6.09
C ILE A 296 -12.25 -10.82 5.51
N ASP A 297 -13.30 -10.02 5.39
CA ASP A 297 -13.19 -8.63 4.95
C ASP A 297 -14.25 -7.77 5.64
N ILE A 298 -13.90 -6.53 5.91
CA ILE A 298 -14.80 -5.56 6.53
C ILE A 298 -15.85 -5.05 5.54
N ASP A 299 -15.55 -5.10 4.24
CA ASP A 299 -16.40 -4.64 3.14
C ASP A 299 -17.15 -5.82 2.53
N ALA A 300 -18.45 -5.89 2.79
CA ALA A 300 -19.31 -6.92 2.21
C ALA A 300 -19.29 -6.94 0.66
N ALA A 301 -18.98 -5.81 0.02
CA ALA A 301 -18.91 -5.71 -1.44
C ALA A 301 -17.64 -6.38 -2.02
N GLU A 302 -16.59 -6.57 -1.23
CA GLU A 302 -15.38 -7.29 -1.66
C GLU A 302 -15.55 -8.81 -1.53
N VAL A 303 -16.43 -9.27 -0.61
CA VAL A 303 -16.65 -10.70 -0.38
C VAL A 303 -17.35 -11.34 -1.57
N GLY A 304 -16.65 -12.26 -2.22
CA GLY A 304 -17.18 -12.97 -3.40
C GLY A 304 -17.07 -12.21 -4.73
N LYS A 305 -16.52 -11.00 -4.75
CA LYS A 305 -16.35 -10.17 -5.95
C LYS A 305 -15.46 -10.85 -7.01
N ASN A 306 -14.28 -11.29 -6.63
CA ASN A 306 -13.31 -11.94 -7.52
C ASN A 306 -13.24 -13.46 -7.30
N ARG A 307 -13.32 -13.93 -6.07
CA ARG A 307 -13.29 -15.35 -5.68
C ARG A 307 -14.43 -15.64 -4.72
N LEU A 308 -15.31 -16.58 -5.07
CA LEU A 308 -16.40 -17.01 -4.18
C LEU A 308 -15.81 -17.76 -2.98
N PRO A 309 -16.14 -17.35 -1.75
CA PRO A 309 -15.70 -18.08 -0.56
C PRO A 309 -16.67 -19.20 -0.17
N ASP A 310 -16.14 -20.26 0.45
CA ASP A 310 -16.93 -21.29 1.13
C ASP A 310 -17.48 -20.74 2.46
N VAL A 311 -16.68 -19.92 3.15
CA VAL A 311 -17.09 -19.27 4.40
C VAL A 311 -16.78 -17.77 4.32
N PRO A 312 -17.79 -16.92 4.08
CA PRO A 312 -17.66 -15.45 4.19
C PRO A 312 -17.74 -15.01 5.66
N ILE A 313 -16.83 -14.08 6.05
CA ILE A 313 -16.86 -13.42 7.36
C ILE A 313 -16.77 -11.92 7.13
N VAL A 314 -17.90 -11.23 7.21
CA VAL A 314 -17.95 -9.76 7.07
C VAL A 314 -17.70 -9.14 8.44
N ALA A 315 -16.44 -8.81 8.73
CA ALA A 315 -16.00 -8.25 10.00
C ALA A 315 -14.61 -7.63 9.90
N ASP A 316 -14.21 -6.87 10.91
CA ASP A 316 -12.81 -6.45 11.09
C ASP A 316 -11.91 -7.69 11.22
N VAL A 317 -10.73 -7.66 10.56
CA VAL A 317 -9.82 -8.81 10.54
C VAL A 317 -9.36 -9.19 11.94
N ARG A 318 -9.00 -8.21 12.78
CA ARG A 318 -8.55 -8.46 14.16
C ARG A 318 -9.65 -9.12 14.98
N ASP A 319 -10.89 -8.64 14.87
CA ASP A 319 -12.02 -9.15 15.65
C ASP A 319 -12.42 -10.55 15.18
N ALA A 320 -12.40 -10.81 13.86
CA ALA A 320 -12.64 -12.14 13.30
C ALA A 320 -11.57 -13.16 13.72
N LEU A 321 -10.28 -12.80 13.64
CA LEU A 321 -9.19 -13.69 14.07
C LEU A 321 -9.21 -13.95 15.57
N ARG A 322 -9.53 -12.94 16.39
CA ARG A 322 -9.73 -13.13 17.85
C ARG A 322 -10.91 -14.04 18.14
N ALA A 323 -12.02 -13.92 17.43
CA ALA A 323 -13.16 -14.80 17.58
C ALA A 323 -12.83 -16.26 17.20
N LEU A 324 -12.04 -16.48 16.12
CA LEU A 324 -11.52 -17.79 15.77
C LEU A 324 -10.63 -18.37 16.87
N LEU A 325 -9.71 -17.59 17.39
CA LEU A 325 -8.83 -18.00 18.48
C LEU A 325 -9.60 -18.33 19.78
N ALA A 326 -10.59 -17.52 20.13
CA ALA A 326 -11.41 -17.73 21.32
C ALA A 326 -12.34 -18.95 21.22
N ALA A 327 -12.84 -19.23 20.01
CA ALA A 327 -13.74 -20.37 19.78
C ALA A 327 -13.00 -21.69 19.53
N SER A 328 -11.68 -21.64 19.24
CA SER A 328 -10.88 -22.85 19.16
C SER A 328 -10.57 -23.33 20.58
N ASP A 329 -10.87 -24.59 20.90
CA ASP A 329 -10.51 -25.19 22.18
C ASP A 329 -9.02 -25.03 22.49
N ASP A 330 -8.62 -24.99 23.78
CA ASP A 330 -7.21 -24.91 24.20
C ASP A 330 -6.35 -26.11 23.75
N ALA A 331 -6.97 -27.13 23.17
CA ALA A 331 -6.27 -28.24 22.53
C ALA A 331 -5.49 -27.70 21.29
N ALA A 332 -4.17 -27.85 21.34
CA ALA A 332 -3.33 -27.61 20.18
C ALA A 332 -3.87 -28.42 18.98
N ALA A 333 -3.75 -27.84 17.77
CA ALA A 333 -4.03 -28.59 16.54
C ALA A 333 -3.32 -29.95 16.58
N PRO A 334 -3.91 -31.03 16.03
CA PRO A 334 -3.28 -32.35 16.06
C PRO A 334 -1.84 -32.24 15.55
N ALA A 335 -0.90 -32.66 16.38
CA ALA A 335 0.52 -32.61 16.04
C ALA A 335 0.77 -33.37 14.73
N GLY A 336 1.54 -32.77 13.82
CA GLY A 336 1.93 -33.41 12.56
C GLY A 336 0.95 -33.27 11.39
N ARG A 337 -0.21 -32.65 11.56
CA ARG A 337 -1.21 -32.51 10.48
C ARG A 337 -0.66 -31.78 9.24
N THR A 338 0.11 -30.73 9.46
CA THR A 338 0.67 -29.87 8.42
C THR A 338 2.16 -30.14 8.12
N ASP A 339 2.79 -31.09 8.81
CA ASP A 339 4.25 -31.30 8.70
C ASP A 339 4.72 -31.58 7.28
N ALA A 340 4.02 -32.43 6.54
CA ALA A 340 4.36 -32.72 5.14
C ALA A 340 4.24 -31.49 4.25
N TRP A 341 3.26 -30.60 4.56
CA TRP A 341 3.06 -29.34 3.86
C TRP A 341 4.18 -28.35 4.14
N LEU A 342 4.53 -28.15 5.41
CA LEU A 342 5.64 -27.29 5.82
C LEU A 342 6.98 -27.78 5.22
N HIS A 343 7.23 -29.08 5.24
CA HIS A 343 8.41 -29.65 4.61
C HIS A 343 8.48 -29.40 3.10
N ARG A 344 7.31 -29.50 2.40
CA ARG A 344 7.24 -29.18 0.97
C ARG A 344 7.55 -27.71 0.70
N ILE A 345 7.02 -26.80 1.51
CA ILE A 345 7.33 -25.36 1.41
C ILE A 345 8.82 -25.10 1.67
N ASP A 346 9.40 -25.72 2.68
CA ASP A 346 10.83 -25.55 2.98
C ASP A 346 11.72 -26.09 1.84
N THR A 347 11.30 -27.17 1.20
CA THR A 347 11.96 -27.66 -0.03
C THR A 347 11.96 -26.59 -1.12
N TRP A 348 10.83 -25.93 -1.36
CA TRP A 348 10.78 -24.83 -2.33
C TRP A 348 11.61 -23.61 -1.92
N LYS A 349 11.59 -23.22 -0.64
CA LYS A 349 12.44 -22.13 -0.13
C LYS A 349 13.92 -22.40 -0.39
N HIS A 350 14.34 -23.65 -0.23
CA HIS A 350 15.72 -24.07 -0.47
C HIS A 350 16.12 -24.03 -1.96
N HIS A 351 15.24 -24.48 -2.85
CA HIS A 351 15.54 -24.58 -4.28
C HIS A 351 15.28 -23.30 -5.07
N TYR A 352 14.39 -22.43 -4.58
CA TYR A 352 14.00 -21.18 -5.24
C TYR A 352 14.19 -19.95 -4.36
N PRO A 353 15.37 -19.75 -3.74
CA PRO A 353 15.61 -18.57 -2.92
C PRO A 353 15.56 -17.30 -3.78
N LEU A 354 15.22 -16.17 -3.16
CA LEU A 354 15.48 -14.87 -3.77
C LEU A 354 16.98 -14.64 -3.87
N VAL A 355 17.47 -14.39 -5.08
CA VAL A 355 18.90 -14.25 -5.37
C VAL A 355 19.29 -12.79 -5.47
N VAL A 356 20.37 -12.40 -4.79
CA VAL A 356 21.03 -11.12 -5.01
C VAL A 356 22.12 -11.35 -6.07
N PRO A 357 21.97 -10.78 -7.28
CA PRO A 357 23.01 -10.90 -8.30
C PRO A 357 24.33 -10.25 -7.85
N SER A 358 25.43 -10.76 -8.33
CA SER A 358 26.76 -10.20 -8.05
C SER A 358 27.49 -9.88 -9.36
N PRO A 359 27.07 -8.85 -10.11
CA PRO A 359 27.70 -8.49 -11.36
C PRO A 359 29.10 -7.93 -11.12
N GLN A 360 30.03 -8.21 -12.03
CA GLN A 360 31.38 -7.65 -11.93
C GLN A 360 31.35 -6.13 -12.23
N GLY A 361 31.88 -5.34 -11.29
CA GLY A 361 32.07 -3.89 -11.47
C GLY A 361 30.80 -3.02 -11.42
N GLU A 362 29.62 -3.61 -11.31
CA GLU A 362 28.34 -2.89 -11.22
C GLU A 362 27.66 -3.17 -9.88
N ILE A 363 26.78 -2.25 -9.46
CA ILE A 363 25.92 -2.42 -8.27
C ILE A 363 24.60 -3.04 -8.72
N ALA A 364 24.24 -4.19 -8.19
CA ALA A 364 22.90 -4.72 -8.38
C ALA A 364 21.90 -3.94 -7.53
N PRO A 365 20.69 -3.60 -8.03
CA PRO A 365 19.69 -2.89 -7.24
C PRO A 365 19.29 -3.64 -5.97
N GLN A 366 19.28 -4.99 -6.01
CA GLN A 366 19.03 -5.84 -4.86
C GLN A 366 20.08 -5.66 -3.75
N GLU A 367 21.36 -5.43 -4.11
CA GLU A 367 22.44 -5.17 -3.14
C GLU A 367 22.20 -3.89 -2.34
N VAL A 368 21.68 -2.85 -3.00
CA VAL A 368 21.31 -1.59 -2.33
C VAL A 368 20.23 -1.84 -1.28
N VAL A 369 19.19 -2.58 -1.66
CA VAL A 369 18.06 -2.88 -0.76
C VAL A 369 18.50 -3.75 0.41
N VAL A 370 19.38 -4.73 0.17
CA VAL A 370 19.95 -5.58 1.23
C VAL A 370 20.79 -4.74 2.20
N ALA A 371 21.65 -3.86 1.67
CA ALA A 371 22.44 -2.96 2.50
C ALA A 371 21.56 -2.03 3.36
N LEU A 372 20.46 -1.50 2.80
CA LEU A 372 19.49 -0.71 3.57
C LEU A 372 18.86 -1.52 4.71
N ARG A 373 18.45 -2.77 4.44
CA ARG A 373 17.90 -3.67 5.47
C ARG A 373 18.90 -3.93 6.60
N GLU A 374 20.17 -4.08 6.28
CA GLU A 374 21.23 -4.33 7.27
C GLU A 374 21.56 -3.10 8.09
N LEU A 375 21.62 -1.92 7.46
CA LEU A 375 21.97 -0.66 8.09
C LEU A 375 20.82 -0.04 8.90
N ALA A 376 19.57 -0.30 8.50
CA ALA A 376 18.38 0.33 9.07
C ALA A 376 17.21 -0.67 9.20
N PRO A 377 17.37 -1.77 9.97
CA PRO A 377 16.38 -2.86 10.04
C PRO A 377 15.02 -2.41 10.60
N ASP A 378 15.00 -1.37 11.42
CA ASP A 378 13.79 -0.88 12.09
C ASP A 378 13.27 0.45 11.50
N ALA A 379 13.80 0.91 10.36
CA ALA A 379 13.35 2.14 9.73
C ALA A 379 11.90 2.02 9.18
N PHE A 380 11.26 3.17 9.04
CA PHE A 380 10.11 3.29 8.16
C PHE A 380 10.60 3.33 6.71
N TYR A 381 10.01 2.49 5.87
CA TYR A 381 10.30 2.45 4.45
C TYR A 381 9.10 2.94 3.66
N THR A 382 9.30 4.01 2.90
CA THR A 382 8.37 4.39 1.85
C THR A 382 8.96 4.01 0.49
N THR A 383 8.13 3.65 -0.47
CA THR A 383 8.62 3.39 -1.82
C THR A 383 7.87 4.22 -2.84
N ASP A 384 8.59 4.61 -3.87
CA ASP A 384 7.98 5.00 -5.12
C ASP A 384 7.56 3.76 -5.95
N VAL A 385 6.99 3.92 -7.14
CA VAL A 385 6.43 2.83 -7.93
C VAL A 385 7.33 2.49 -9.13
N GLY A 386 7.67 1.21 -9.25
CA GLY A 386 8.52 0.66 -10.32
C GLY A 386 9.29 -0.58 -9.87
N GLN A 387 10.37 -0.93 -10.59
CA GLN A 387 11.22 -2.08 -10.22
C GLN A 387 11.79 -1.96 -8.80
N HIS A 388 12.22 -0.76 -8.40
CA HIS A 388 12.74 -0.47 -7.06
C HIS A 388 11.73 -0.82 -5.95
N GLN A 389 10.43 -0.61 -6.19
CA GLN A 389 9.35 -1.03 -5.28
C GLN A 389 9.33 -2.55 -5.12
N MET A 390 9.46 -3.28 -6.22
CA MET A 390 9.42 -4.74 -6.19
C MET A 390 10.66 -5.31 -5.51
N TRP A 391 11.86 -4.82 -5.82
CA TRP A 391 13.08 -5.23 -5.11
C TRP A 391 13.00 -4.88 -3.62
N ALA A 392 12.49 -3.69 -3.27
CA ALA A 392 12.26 -3.33 -1.87
C ALA A 392 11.26 -4.29 -1.20
N ALA A 393 10.17 -4.64 -1.86
CA ALA A 393 9.18 -5.59 -1.35
C ALA A 393 9.74 -7.00 -1.16
N GLN A 394 10.65 -7.46 -2.05
CA GLN A 394 11.28 -8.77 -1.98
C GLN A 394 12.35 -8.87 -0.88
N PHE A 395 13.17 -7.83 -0.68
CA PHE A 395 14.38 -7.93 0.13
C PHE A 395 14.35 -7.16 1.45
N LEU A 396 13.49 -6.13 1.62
CA LEU A 396 13.28 -5.48 2.92
C LEU A 396 12.41 -6.36 3.81
N ARG A 397 12.65 -6.26 5.10
CA ARG A 397 11.82 -6.84 6.17
C ARG A 397 11.38 -5.72 7.09
N THR A 398 10.08 -5.57 7.27
CA THR A 398 9.52 -4.44 8.00
C THR A 398 8.54 -4.92 9.06
N GLY A 399 8.44 -4.19 10.15
CA GLY A 399 7.39 -4.37 11.14
C GLY A 399 6.05 -3.77 10.70
N PRO A 400 5.00 -3.94 11.50
CA PRO A 400 3.67 -3.39 11.23
C PRO A 400 3.73 -1.87 11.03
N ARG A 401 3.01 -1.39 10.01
CA ARG A 401 2.92 0.04 9.61
C ARG A 401 4.24 0.71 9.22
N ARG A 402 5.35 -0.05 9.11
CA ARG A 402 6.67 0.48 8.69
C ARG A 402 6.94 0.32 7.18
N TRP A 403 6.02 -0.28 6.44
CA TRP A 403 6.02 -0.39 4.98
C TRP A 403 4.91 0.48 4.40
N ILE A 404 5.25 1.46 3.57
CA ILE A 404 4.31 2.43 3.00
C ILE A 404 4.58 2.58 1.51
N SER A 405 3.63 2.15 0.69
CA SER A 405 3.80 2.06 -0.76
C SER A 405 2.45 2.22 -1.46
N SER A 406 2.40 2.83 -2.62
CA SER A 406 1.20 2.86 -3.45
C SER A 406 1.07 1.55 -4.22
N ALA A 407 0.01 0.80 -3.98
CA ALA A 407 -0.21 -0.50 -4.59
C ALA A 407 -1.37 -0.50 -5.58
N GLY A 408 -2.58 -0.16 -5.14
CA GLY A 408 -3.78 -0.28 -5.94
C GLY A 408 -3.82 0.63 -7.16
N LEU A 409 -3.42 1.89 -7.02
CA LEU A 409 -3.30 2.83 -8.13
C LEU A 409 -1.91 2.78 -8.78
N GLY A 410 -0.87 2.45 -8.03
CA GLY A 410 0.50 2.37 -8.55
C GLY A 410 1.08 3.74 -8.91
N THR A 411 0.95 4.71 -8.01
CA THR A 411 1.26 6.12 -8.27
C THR A 411 2.75 6.40 -8.20
N MET A 412 3.37 6.68 -9.34
CA MET A 412 4.72 7.25 -9.41
C MET A 412 4.71 8.65 -8.79
N GLY A 413 5.77 8.99 -8.04
CA GLY A 413 5.87 10.24 -7.28
C GLY A 413 5.31 10.17 -5.85
N PHE A 414 4.85 9.01 -5.40
CA PHE A 414 4.31 8.79 -4.05
C PHE A 414 5.39 8.79 -2.97
N GLY A 415 6.55 8.19 -3.24
CA GLY A 415 7.52 7.75 -2.22
C GLY A 415 8.07 8.86 -1.33
N MET A 416 8.59 9.95 -1.90
CA MET A 416 9.20 11.03 -1.12
C MET A 416 8.17 11.89 -0.35
N PRO A 417 7.03 12.32 -0.93
CA PRO A 417 5.97 12.96 -0.16
C PRO A 417 5.43 12.06 0.97
N ALA A 418 5.30 10.77 0.72
CA ALA A 418 4.93 9.80 1.76
C ALA A 418 5.94 9.80 2.92
N ALA A 419 7.24 9.82 2.63
CA ALA A 419 8.29 9.90 3.65
C ALA A 419 8.18 11.19 4.48
N MET A 420 7.79 12.32 3.88
CA MET A 420 7.52 13.55 4.62
C MET A 420 6.40 13.36 5.66
N GLY A 421 5.28 12.75 5.24
CA GLY A 421 4.16 12.49 6.13
C GLY A 421 4.52 11.60 7.30
N VAL A 422 5.29 10.53 7.06
CA VAL A 422 5.80 9.64 8.10
C VAL A 422 6.76 10.38 9.04
N GLN A 423 7.70 11.15 8.50
CA GLN A 423 8.70 11.85 9.31
C GLN A 423 8.08 12.92 10.20
N MET A 424 6.99 13.55 9.74
CA MET A 424 6.22 14.49 10.57
C MET A 424 5.53 13.79 11.74
N ALA A 425 5.04 12.57 11.53
CA ALA A 425 4.40 11.77 12.57
C ALA A 425 5.42 11.20 13.58
N PHE A 426 6.60 10.84 13.10
CA PHE A 426 7.64 10.16 13.88
C PHE A 426 8.99 10.87 13.73
N PRO A 427 9.15 12.06 14.34
CA PRO A 427 10.34 12.91 14.13
C PRO A 427 11.65 12.29 14.62
N ALA A 428 11.60 11.35 15.57
CA ALA A 428 12.78 10.67 16.12
C ALA A 428 13.14 9.37 15.38
N GLU A 429 12.26 8.88 14.51
CA GLU A 429 12.45 7.63 13.79
C GLU A 429 13.20 7.86 12.47
N GLN A 430 13.89 6.83 12.01
CA GLN A 430 14.53 6.86 10.70
C GLN A 430 13.50 6.56 9.61
N VAL A 431 13.41 7.43 8.60
CA VAL A 431 12.53 7.28 7.45
C VAL A 431 13.34 7.25 6.16
N ILE A 432 13.19 6.19 5.39
CA ILE A 432 13.92 5.97 4.14
C ILE A 432 12.92 5.82 2.98
N CYS A 433 13.06 6.67 1.98
CA CYS A 433 12.34 6.55 0.72
C CYS A 433 13.20 5.80 -0.29
N VAL A 434 12.72 4.66 -0.81
CA VAL A 434 13.34 3.95 -1.93
C VAL A 434 12.62 4.35 -3.22
N ALA A 435 13.32 4.99 -4.13
CA ALA A 435 12.75 5.53 -5.37
C ALA A 435 13.53 5.07 -6.61
N GLY A 436 12.93 5.24 -7.79
CA GLY A 436 13.60 5.16 -9.07
C GLY A 436 13.86 6.54 -9.65
N ASP A 437 14.80 6.63 -10.55
CA ASP A 437 15.21 7.89 -11.20
C ASP A 437 14.08 8.56 -12.00
N ALA A 438 13.21 7.79 -12.64
CA ALA A 438 12.07 8.33 -13.36
C ALA A 438 10.93 8.77 -12.43
N SER A 439 10.62 7.96 -11.40
CA SER A 439 9.49 8.21 -10.51
C SER A 439 9.72 9.38 -9.56
N ILE A 440 10.95 9.55 -9.06
CA ILE A 440 11.29 10.64 -8.14
C ILE A 440 11.09 12.02 -8.76
N LEU A 441 11.22 12.13 -10.08
CA LEU A 441 11.05 13.41 -10.81
C LEU A 441 9.61 13.94 -10.73
N MET A 442 8.61 13.08 -10.50
CA MET A 442 7.20 13.51 -10.51
C MET A 442 6.83 14.39 -9.32
N ASN A 443 7.55 14.28 -8.19
CA ASN A 443 7.37 15.14 -7.01
C ASN A 443 8.71 15.66 -6.46
N ILE A 444 9.71 15.83 -7.31
CA ILE A 444 11.07 16.24 -6.92
C ILE A 444 11.10 17.58 -6.20
N GLN A 445 10.15 18.48 -6.45
CA GLN A 445 10.02 19.79 -5.82
C GLN A 445 9.82 19.71 -4.31
N GLU A 446 9.37 18.56 -3.78
CA GLU A 446 9.21 18.35 -2.34
C GLU A 446 10.55 18.25 -1.57
N LEU A 447 11.69 18.20 -2.29
CA LEU A 447 13.00 18.49 -1.68
C LEU A 447 13.02 19.84 -0.96
N GLY A 448 12.29 20.84 -1.53
CA GLY A 448 12.12 22.13 -0.87
C GLY A 448 11.34 22.04 0.44
N THR A 449 10.39 21.12 0.55
CA THR A 449 9.64 20.86 1.79
C THR A 449 10.52 20.16 2.82
N LEU A 450 11.29 19.13 2.41
CA LEU A 450 12.26 18.46 3.30
C LEU A 450 13.26 19.45 3.88
N SER A 451 13.81 20.33 3.04
CA SER A 451 14.76 21.37 3.45
C SER A 451 14.14 22.39 4.40
N GLN A 452 12.95 22.93 4.06
CA GLN A 452 12.27 23.97 4.85
C GLN A 452 11.99 23.53 6.28
N TYR A 453 11.57 22.28 6.45
CA TYR A 453 11.21 21.75 7.76
C TYR A 453 12.33 20.94 8.42
N GLY A 454 13.49 20.83 7.77
CA GLY A 454 14.64 20.07 8.28
C GLY A 454 14.32 18.59 8.51
N LEU A 455 13.47 17.99 7.68
CA LEU A 455 13.03 16.61 7.84
C LEU A 455 14.17 15.64 7.48
N PRO A 456 14.68 14.81 8.41
CA PRO A 456 15.86 13.97 8.18
C PRO A 456 15.58 12.73 7.31
N VAL A 457 14.66 12.85 6.37
CA VAL A 457 14.32 11.79 5.39
C VAL A 457 15.54 11.43 4.54
N LYS A 458 15.76 10.14 4.32
CA LYS A 458 16.79 9.62 3.41
C LYS A 458 16.13 9.15 2.12
N VAL A 459 16.36 9.86 1.03
CA VAL A 459 15.86 9.47 -0.29
C VAL A 459 16.96 8.69 -1.00
N VAL A 460 16.74 7.41 -1.25
CA VAL A 460 17.69 6.51 -1.93
C VAL A 460 17.12 6.15 -3.30
N VAL A 461 17.76 6.64 -4.34
CA VAL A 461 17.34 6.43 -5.74
C VAL A 461 18.15 5.32 -6.37
N LEU A 462 17.48 4.28 -6.82
CA LEU A 462 18.05 3.22 -7.64
C LEU A 462 18.02 3.68 -9.10
N ASN A 463 19.11 4.29 -9.54
CA ASN A 463 19.20 4.98 -10.84
C ASN A 463 19.76 4.04 -11.91
N ASN A 464 18.89 3.51 -12.74
CA ASN A 464 19.25 2.68 -13.89
C ASN A 464 19.11 3.40 -15.25
N GLY A 465 18.64 4.65 -15.28
CA GLY A 465 18.42 5.44 -16.49
C GLY A 465 17.19 5.03 -17.30
N TRP A 466 16.22 4.35 -16.69
CA TRP A 466 15.04 3.83 -17.35
C TRP A 466 13.76 4.00 -16.50
N GLN A 467 12.62 4.06 -17.16
CA GLN A 467 11.38 3.60 -16.57
C GLN A 467 11.44 2.06 -16.49
N GLY A 468 12.14 1.56 -15.48
CA GLY A 468 12.67 0.18 -15.48
C GLY A 468 11.61 -0.90 -15.61
N MET A 469 10.43 -0.77 -14.98
CA MET A 469 9.34 -1.74 -15.12
C MET A 469 8.75 -1.70 -16.54
N VAL A 470 8.61 -0.52 -17.16
CA VAL A 470 8.15 -0.37 -18.55
C VAL A 470 9.16 -1.01 -19.50
N ARG A 471 10.45 -0.76 -19.30
CA ARG A 471 11.53 -1.40 -20.06
C ARG A 471 11.46 -2.93 -19.97
N GLN A 472 11.31 -3.49 -18.77
CA GLN A 472 11.21 -4.94 -18.56
C GLN A 472 10.02 -5.54 -19.32
N TRP A 473 8.88 -4.86 -19.34
CA TRP A 473 7.71 -5.29 -20.11
C TRP A 473 7.94 -5.19 -21.62
N GLN A 474 8.57 -4.13 -22.09
CA GLN A 474 8.93 -3.97 -23.51
C GLN A 474 9.91 -5.06 -23.95
N GLU A 475 10.90 -5.40 -23.11
CA GLU A 475 11.81 -6.52 -23.34
C GLU A 475 11.05 -7.85 -23.41
N SER A 476 10.21 -8.13 -22.44
CA SER A 476 9.59 -9.45 -22.29
C SER A 476 8.42 -9.71 -23.25
N PHE A 477 7.65 -8.66 -23.65
CA PHE A 477 6.36 -8.83 -24.34
C PHE A 477 6.23 -8.01 -25.62
N TYR A 478 7.20 -7.12 -25.94
CA TYR A 478 7.15 -6.22 -27.10
C TYR A 478 8.41 -6.29 -27.94
N GLU A 479 9.10 -7.44 -27.99
CA GLU A 479 10.26 -7.70 -28.85
C GLU A 479 11.38 -6.65 -28.71
N GLU A 480 11.66 -6.22 -27.47
CA GLU A 480 12.69 -5.21 -27.15
C GLU A 480 12.47 -3.84 -27.83
N ARG A 481 11.24 -3.53 -28.22
CA ARG A 481 10.92 -2.19 -28.75
C ARG A 481 10.79 -1.19 -27.60
N TYR A 482 11.89 -0.59 -27.20
CA TYR A 482 12.00 0.33 -26.05
C TYR A 482 11.50 1.74 -26.41
N SER A 483 10.18 1.88 -26.62
CA SER A 483 9.56 3.15 -26.97
C SER A 483 9.43 4.06 -25.75
N ASN A 484 10.16 5.19 -25.76
CA ASN A 484 10.07 6.30 -24.79
C ASN A 484 10.22 5.89 -23.31
N SER A 485 10.95 4.82 -23.01
CA SER A 485 11.20 4.35 -21.65
C SER A 485 12.62 4.67 -21.13
N GLU A 486 13.55 5.04 -22.01
CA GLU A 486 14.87 5.51 -21.63
C GLU A 486 14.84 6.97 -21.15
N MET A 487 15.48 7.23 -20.00
CA MET A 487 15.43 8.53 -19.31
C MET A 487 16.75 9.31 -19.38
N THR A 488 17.82 8.73 -19.93
CA THR A 488 19.18 9.31 -19.87
C THR A 488 19.32 10.66 -20.56
N GLY A 489 18.55 10.93 -21.61
CA GLY A 489 18.66 12.15 -22.43
C GLY A 489 18.27 13.46 -21.73
N GLY A 490 17.63 13.42 -20.58
CA GLY A 490 17.19 14.63 -19.84
C GLY A 490 17.32 14.49 -18.33
N MET A 491 18.09 13.50 -17.87
CA MET A 491 18.25 13.21 -16.44
C MET A 491 19.12 14.30 -15.77
N PRO A 492 18.65 14.92 -14.68
CA PRO A 492 19.43 15.89 -13.96
C PRO A 492 20.61 15.25 -13.22
N ASP A 493 21.60 16.06 -12.86
CA ASP A 493 22.54 15.68 -11.81
C ASP A 493 21.83 15.72 -10.44
N PHE A 494 21.37 14.57 -9.97
CA PHE A 494 20.56 14.48 -8.75
C PHE A 494 21.26 15.01 -7.51
N PRO A 495 22.55 14.69 -7.21
CA PRO A 495 23.24 15.32 -6.09
C PRO A 495 23.28 16.84 -6.18
N ALA A 496 23.64 17.40 -7.32
CA ALA A 496 23.67 18.86 -7.51
C ALA A 496 22.28 19.48 -7.38
N LEU A 497 21.24 18.83 -7.90
CA LEU A 497 19.84 19.25 -7.74
C LEU A 497 19.43 19.25 -6.27
N ALA A 498 19.74 18.20 -5.52
CA ALA A 498 19.45 18.12 -4.09
C ALA A 498 20.15 19.24 -3.31
N GLU A 499 21.41 19.50 -3.60
CA GLU A 499 22.19 20.59 -2.97
C GLU A 499 21.61 21.98 -3.29
N ALA A 500 21.07 22.18 -4.49
CA ALA A 500 20.36 23.42 -4.85
C ALA A 500 19.09 23.65 -4.00
N PHE A 501 18.47 22.60 -3.48
CA PHE A 501 17.38 22.69 -2.51
C PHE A 501 17.86 22.73 -1.03
N GLY A 502 19.17 22.69 -0.77
CA GLY A 502 19.72 22.64 0.58
C GLY A 502 19.65 21.24 1.22
N VAL A 503 19.53 20.21 0.41
CA VAL A 503 19.51 18.79 0.83
C VAL A 503 20.88 18.18 0.52
N LYS A 504 21.45 17.38 1.43
CA LYS A 504 22.73 16.68 1.21
C LYS A 504 22.65 15.75 -0.01
N GLY A 505 23.43 16.04 -1.05
CA GLY A 505 23.56 15.18 -2.23
C GLY A 505 24.71 14.18 -2.10
N VAL A 506 24.47 12.91 -2.47
CA VAL A 506 25.50 11.85 -2.51
C VAL A 506 25.31 11.04 -3.78
N ARG A 507 26.42 10.70 -4.46
CA ARG A 507 26.41 9.75 -5.60
C ARG A 507 27.25 8.54 -5.25
N ILE A 508 26.69 7.34 -5.46
CA ILE A 508 27.35 6.05 -5.25
C ILE A 508 27.45 5.35 -6.61
N THR A 509 28.69 5.07 -7.02
CA THR A 509 29.02 4.36 -8.27
C THR A 509 29.93 3.18 -8.06
N ASP A 510 30.67 3.15 -6.94
CA ASP A 510 31.61 2.09 -6.61
C ASP A 510 30.94 1.06 -5.70
N ARG A 511 30.81 -0.18 -6.19
CA ARG A 511 30.24 -1.29 -5.46
C ARG A 511 30.98 -1.58 -4.15
N GLY A 512 32.32 -1.45 -4.13
CA GLY A 512 33.14 -1.68 -2.94
C GLY A 512 32.87 -0.67 -1.82
N LEU A 513 32.37 0.52 -2.15
CA LEU A 513 32.05 1.59 -1.20
C LEU A 513 30.56 1.69 -0.88
N LEU A 514 29.70 0.89 -1.51
CA LEU A 514 28.24 0.96 -1.37
C LEU A 514 27.80 1.00 0.10
N HIS A 515 28.18 0.01 0.87
CA HIS A 515 27.76 -0.13 2.28
C HIS A 515 28.26 1.04 3.13
N GLN A 516 29.53 1.44 2.97
CA GLN A 516 30.11 2.55 3.71
C GLN A 516 29.40 3.88 3.38
N GLN A 517 29.26 4.22 2.11
CA GLN A 517 28.66 5.49 1.68
C GLN A 517 27.18 5.57 2.02
N LEU A 518 26.44 4.44 1.97
CA LEU A 518 25.06 4.38 2.46
C LEU A 518 25.01 4.62 3.97
N ALA A 519 25.88 3.98 4.77
CA ALA A 519 25.92 4.19 6.21
C ALA A 519 26.19 5.66 6.56
N GLU A 520 27.15 6.30 5.89
CA GLU A 520 27.47 7.73 6.06
C GLU A 520 26.26 8.63 5.71
N ALA A 521 25.57 8.34 4.61
CA ALA A 521 24.39 9.10 4.20
C ALA A 521 23.21 8.91 5.16
N LEU A 522 22.98 7.69 5.65
CA LEU A 522 21.94 7.40 6.64
C LEU A 522 22.20 8.06 7.99
N ALA A 523 23.47 8.20 8.39
CA ALA A 523 23.87 8.85 9.63
C ALA A 523 23.81 10.40 9.57
N HIS A 524 23.63 10.99 8.38
CA HIS A 524 23.53 12.45 8.25
C HIS A 524 22.32 12.99 9.05
N PRO A 525 22.48 14.03 9.89
CA PRO A 525 21.40 14.50 10.78
C PRO A 525 20.23 15.18 10.06
N GLY A 526 20.44 15.71 8.84
CA GLY A 526 19.43 16.34 8.01
C GLY A 526 18.93 15.45 6.87
N PRO A 527 18.12 16.01 5.95
CA PRO A 527 17.71 15.31 4.74
C PRO A 527 18.91 14.96 3.87
N ALA A 528 18.87 13.78 3.25
CA ALA A 528 19.89 13.36 2.30
C ALA A 528 19.26 12.68 1.09
N PHE A 529 19.84 12.96 -0.07
CA PHE A 529 19.45 12.37 -1.36
C PHE A 529 20.63 11.57 -1.90
N VAL A 530 20.45 10.27 -2.06
CA VAL A 530 21.49 9.33 -2.47
C VAL A 530 21.15 8.77 -3.86
N ASP A 531 21.91 9.20 -4.87
CA ASP A 531 21.84 8.71 -6.26
C ASP A 531 22.75 7.47 -6.40
N VAL A 532 22.20 6.28 -6.32
CA VAL A 532 22.95 5.03 -6.51
C VAL A 532 22.84 4.59 -7.96
N LYS A 533 23.95 4.61 -8.69
CA LYS A 533 24.01 4.08 -10.06
C LYS A 533 23.99 2.55 -10.00
N VAL A 534 22.89 2.00 -10.46
CA VAL A 534 22.72 0.54 -10.48
C VAL A 534 22.75 -0.01 -11.89
N ARG A 535 22.93 -1.33 -12.01
CA ARG A 535 22.93 -2.05 -13.28
C ARG A 535 21.68 -1.70 -14.10
N ARG A 536 21.89 -1.28 -15.35
CA ARG A 536 20.82 -0.71 -16.19
C ARG A 536 19.74 -1.71 -16.59
N ASN A 537 20.13 -2.94 -16.90
CA ASN A 537 19.27 -3.95 -17.52
C ASN A 537 18.81 -5.03 -16.53
N GLU A 538 18.89 -4.74 -15.22
CA GLU A 538 18.41 -5.70 -14.22
C GLU A 538 16.87 -5.80 -14.25
N ASN A 539 16.36 -7.04 -14.22
CA ASN A 539 14.93 -7.33 -14.19
C ASN A 539 14.48 -7.80 -12.81
N CYS A 540 13.21 -7.54 -12.47
CA CYS A 540 12.59 -8.08 -11.26
C CYS A 540 12.13 -9.51 -11.50
N TYR A 541 12.79 -10.46 -10.87
CA TYR A 541 12.42 -11.87 -10.88
C TYR A 541 12.26 -12.41 -9.44
N PRO A 542 11.43 -13.48 -9.23
CA PRO A 542 10.55 -14.11 -10.22
C PRO A 542 9.46 -13.17 -10.72
N MET A 543 8.88 -13.50 -11.88
CA MET A 543 7.73 -12.76 -12.41
C MET A 543 6.68 -13.73 -12.96
N VAL A 544 5.42 -13.54 -12.60
CA VAL A 544 4.27 -14.19 -13.23
C VAL A 544 3.87 -13.35 -14.45
N PRO A 545 3.96 -13.88 -15.69
CA PRO A 545 3.54 -13.14 -16.88
C PRO A 545 2.04 -12.80 -16.83
N PRO A 546 1.60 -11.70 -17.49
CA PRO A 546 0.18 -11.38 -17.58
C PRO A 546 -0.65 -12.53 -18.15
N GLY A 547 -1.76 -12.87 -17.48
CA GLY A 547 -2.64 -13.96 -17.87
C GLY A 547 -2.12 -15.37 -17.56
N ALA A 548 -0.94 -15.50 -16.96
CA ALA A 548 -0.42 -16.77 -16.48
C ALA A 548 -0.91 -17.11 -15.07
N SER A 549 -0.84 -18.39 -14.70
CA SER A 549 -1.07 -18.82 -13.32
C SER A 549 0.14 -18.52 -12.44
N ASN A 550 -0.07 -18.43 -11.12
CA ASN A 550 1.01 -18.19 -10.16
C ASN A 550 2.12 -19.26 -10.18
N ALA A 551 1.83 -20.45 -10.69
CA ALA A 551 2.83 -21.50 -10.87
C ALA A 551 3.72 -21.29 -12.12
N GLN A 552 3.32 -20.43 -13.04
CA GLN A 552 4.01 -20.20 -14.33
C GLN A 552 4.90 -18.95 -14.25
N MET A 553 5.87 -18.98 -13.38
CA MET A 553 6.82 -17.88 -13.21
C MET A 553 7.99 -17.99 -14.19
N VAL A 554 8.49 -16.84 -14.63
CA VAL A 554 9.77 -16.71 -15.35
C VAL A 554 10.88 -16.27 -14.42
N GLY A 555 12.13 -16.51 -14.81
CA GLY A 555 13.31 -16.12 -14.02
C GLY A 555 13.65 -17.09 -12.89
N LEU A 556 13.11 -18.31 -12.89
CA LEU A 556 13.43 -19.36 -11.94
C LEU A 556 14.41 -20.40 -12.52
N PRO A 557 15.26 -21.01 -11.68
CA PRO A 557 16.01 -22.19 -12.09
C PRO A 557 15.08 -23.37 -12.41
N SER A 558 15.51 -24.26 -13.28
CA SER A 558 14.73 -25.45 -13.65
C SER A 558 14.97 -26.57 -12.65
N HIS A 559 13.92 -27.01 -11.99
CA HIS A 559 13.90 -28.16 -11.06
C HIS A 559 12.73 -29.08 -11.40
N PRO A 560 12.86 -29.91 -12.48
CA PRO A 560 11.75 -30.76 -12.94
C PRO A 560 11.31 -31.78 -11.89
N GLU A 561 12.19 -32.16 -10.96
CA GLU A 561 11.88 -33.02 -9.81
C GLU A 561 10.94 -32.39 -8.78
N LEU A 562 10.80 -31.08 -8.81
CA LEU A 562 9.92 -30.30 -7.92
C LEU A 562 8.68 -29.80 -8.65
N ALA A 563 8.25 -30.51 -9.69
CA ALA A 563 7.08 -30.10 -10.49
C ALA A 563 5.90 -29.74 -9.61
N ILE A 564 5.35 -28.56 -9.88
CA ILE A 564 4.15 -28.07 -9.22
C ILE A 564 2.95 -28.78 -9.81
N ASP A 565 2.12 -29.29 -8.94
CA ASP A 565 0.93 -30.03 -9.29
C ASP A 565 -0.17 -29.03 -9.75
N THR A 566 -0.06 -28.57 -10.99
CA THR A 566 -1.04 -27.67 -11.59
C THR A 566 -2.23 -28.46 -12.11
N ILE A 567 -3.42 -27.90 -12.00
CA ILE A 567 -4.64 -28.45 -12.58
C ILE A 567 -5.15 -27.53 -13.69
N ARG A 568 -5.79 -28.13 -14.70
CA ARG A 568 -6.51 -27.42 -15.77
C ARG A 568 -7.98 -27.77 -15.69
N GLN A 569 -8.81 -26.84 -16.05
CA GLN A 569 -10.22 -27.11 -16.29
C GLN A 569 -10.41 -27.41 -17.77
N CYS A 570 -11.08 -28.50 -18.07
CA CYS A 570 -11.42 -28.85 -19.44
C CYS A 570 -12.44 -27.86 -20.02
N GLY A 571 -12.09 -27.18 -21.10
CA GLY A 571 -12.99 -26.24 -21.79
C GLY A 571 -14.25 -26.86 -22.34
N SER A 572 -14.27 -28.21 -22.53
CA SER A 572 -15.41 -28.92 -23.11
C SER A 572 -16.42 -29.44 -22.08
N CYS A 573 -15.97 -29.92 -20.91
CA CYS A 573 -16.86 -30.52 -19.91
C CYS A 573 -16.74 -29.90 -18.52
N GLY A 574 -15.85 -28.92 -18.33
CA GLY A 574 -15.63 -28.27 -17.05
C GLY A 574 -14.86 -29.12 -16.01
N GLU A 575 -14.49 -30.35 -16.33
CA GLU A 575 -13.77 -31.25 -15.40
C GLU A 575 -12.38 -30.75 -15.12
N THR A 576 -11.96 -30.88 -13.87
CA THR A 576 -10.65 -30.44 -13.40
C THR A 576 -9.67 -31.61 -13.44
N THR A 577 -8.55 -31.46 -14.11
CA THR A 577 -7.55 -32.51 -14.28
C THR A 577 -6.12 -31.97 -14.11
N ALA A 578 -5.16 -32.86 -13.83
CA ALA A 578 -3.76 -32.48 -13.74
C ALA A 578 -3.26 -31.89 -15.06
N SER A 579 -2.46 -30.83 -14.99
CA SER A 579 -1.94 -30.13 -16.20
C SER A 579 -1.00 -30.99 -17.05
N ALA A 580 -0.50 -32.10 -16.52
CA ALA A 580 0.29 -33.08 -17.27
C ALA A 580 -0.53 -33.88 -18.28
N HIS A 581 -1.85 -33.91 -18.17
CA HIS A 581 -2.71 -34.60 -19.12
C HIS A 581 -2.83 -33.78 -20.41
N LEU A 582 -2.62 -34.41 -21.55
CA LEU A 582 -2.84 -33.81 -22.88
C LEU A 582 -4.28 -33.85 -23.30
N PHE A 583 -5.07 -34.77 -22.71
CA PHE A 583 -6.48 -34.95 -22.96
C PHE A 583 -7.26 -35.05 -21.67
N CYS A 584 -8.47 -34.56 -21.65
CA CYS A 584 -9.35 -34.67 -20.50
C CYS A 584 -9.71 -36.14 -20.22
N PRO A 585 -9.47 -36.68 -19.02
CA PRO A 585 -9.78 -38.07 -18.70
C PRO A 585 -11.30 -38.37 -18.69
N SER A 586 -12.13 -37.34 -18.54
CA SER A 586 -13.58 -37.48 -18.45
C SER A 586 -14.28 -37.44 -19.80
N CYS A 587 -13.81 -36.59 -20.74
CA CYS A 587 -14.48 -36.42 -22.02
C CYS A 587 -13.57 -36.61 -23.24
N GLY A 588 -12.28 -36.86 -23.06
CA GLY A 588 -11.32 -37.10 -24.16
C GLY A 588 -10.93 -35.84 -24.95
N ALA A 589 -11.44 -34.65 -24.61
CA ALA A 589 -11.08 -33.42 -25.30
C ALA A 589 -9.61 -33.05 -25.06
N SER A 590 -8.95 -32.45 -26.05
CA SER A 590 -7.60 -31.89 -25.88
C SER A 590 -7.63 -30.75 -24.84
N LEU A 591 -6.64 -30.75 -23.94
CA LEU A 591 -6.54 -29.79 -22.83
C LEU A 591 -5.57 -28.67 -23.14
#